data_2463cdc68e027d4c3ef9230645a737f2
#
_entry.id   2463cdc68e027d4c3ef9230645a737f2
#
_cell.length_a   1.000
_cell.length_b   1.000
_cell.length_c   1.000
_cell.angle_alpha   90.00
_cell.angle_beta   90.00
_cell.angle_gamma   90.00
#
_symmetry.space_group_name_H-M   'P 1'
#
loop_
_entity.id
_entity.type
_entity.pdbx_description
1 polymer ?
#
loop_
_entity_poly.entity_id
_entity_poly.type
_entity_poly.pdbx_seq_one_letter_code
_entity_poly.pdbx_strand_id
1 'polypeptide(L)'
;MLKAIGPRVSLPISPAVVAGNLFFATNVPVDLKTGNFVGGSVETQTRQILANLEAFLKEAGGDLSDVVQITFFLIDAKDVPGMNKVYNEFFKDEPYPSRATLVVRELIGPMGMRVETTTQAYLGQS
;
A
#
# COMPACT_ATOMS: atom_id res chain seq x y z
N MET A 1 17.99 11.66 8.03
CA MET A 1 17.27 12.48 7.05
C MET A 1 16.28 11.62 6.29
N LEU A 2 15.08 12.13 6.07
CA LEU A 2 14.08 11.40 5.29
C LEU A 2 14.40 11.48 3.80
N LYS A 3 14.25 10.33 3.14
CA LYS A 3 14.31 10.28 1.68
C LYS A 3 12.91 10.00 1.16
N ALA A 4 12.38 10.91 0.35
CA ALA A 4 11.06 10.73 -0.27
C ALA A 4 11.12 9.69 -1.38
N ILE A 5 10.10 8.84 -1.45
CA ILE A 5 9.96 7.78 -2.45
C ILE A 5 8.60 8.00 -3.13
N GLY A 6 8.55 7.71 -4.41
CA GLY A 6 7.33 7.85 -5.20
C GLY A 6 7.17 9.23 -5.81
N PRO A 7 6.10 9.44 -6.58
CA PRO A 7 5.89 10.70 -7.28
C PRO A 7 5.52 11.83 -6.33
N ARG A 8 5.90 13.05 -6.70
CA ARG A 8 5.48 14.24 -5.97
C ARG A 8 3.97 14.43 -6.07
N VAL A 9 3.37 14.85 -4.95
CA VAL A 9 1.95 15.22 -4.90
C VAL A 9 1.83 16.67 -4.46
N SER A 10 0.66 17.26 -4.65
CA SER A 10 0.44 18.68 -4.36
C SER A 10 0.39 19.01 -2.87
N LEU A 11 0.03 18.04 -2.04
CA LEU A 11 0.01 18.23 -0.59
C LEU A 11 1.41 18.03 0.00
N PRO A 12 1.67 18.54 1.22
CA PRO A 12 2.98 18.35 1.86
C PRO A 12 3.09 16.94 2.47
N ILE A 13 2.96 15.93 1.64
CA ILE A 13 3.07 14.52 2.01
C ILE A 13 3.92 13.80 0.95
N SER A 14 4.49 12.67 1.34
CA SER A 14 5.16 11.76 0.41
C SER A 14 4.43 10.44 0.41
N PRO A 15 4.27 9.77 -0.75
CA PRO A 15 3.65 8.44 -0.78
C PRO A 15 4.41 7.43 0.07
N ALA A 16 5.74 7.53 0.09
CA ALA A 16 6.57 6.72 0.96
C ALA A 16 7.82 7.51 1.36
N VAL A 17 8.44 7.10 2.45
CA VAL A 17 9.70 7.69 2.93
C VAL A 17 10.60 6.58 3.44
N VAL A 18 11.90 6.84 3.36
CA VAL A 18 12.92 5.99 3.97
C VAL A 18 13.64 6.81 5.06
N ALA A 19 13.76 6.20 6.24
CA ALA A 19 14.49 6.76 7.36
C ALA A 19 15.49 5.70 7.81
N GLY A 20 16.76 5.84 7.43
CA GLY A 20 17.75 4.79 7.65
C GLY A 20 17.35 3.52 6.91
N ASN A 21 17.13 2.43 7.63
CA ASN A 21 16.66 1.17 7.05
C ASN A 21 15.15 0.99 7.19
N LEU A 22 14.44 2.00 7.67
CA LEU A 22 12.99 1.91 7.85
C LEU A 22 12.28 2.55 6.66
N PHE A 23 11.25 1.86 6.18
CA PHE A 23 10.43 2.30 5.07
C PHE A 23 8.99 2.44 5.55
N PHE A 24 8.35 3.53 5.18
CA PHE A 24 6.95 3.79 5.54
C PHE A 24 6.22 4.24 4.29
N ALA A 25 5.05 3.66 4.03
CA ALA A 25 4.25 4.04 2.87
C ALA A 25 2.78 4.13 3.25
N THR A 26 2.10 5.07 2.60
CA THR A 26 0.64 5.15 2.58
C THR A 26 0.22 4.99 1.14
N ASN A 27 -0.61 3.99 0.85
CA ASN A 27 -0.98 3.69 -0.52
C ASN A 27 -2.48 3.84 -0.72
N VAL A 28 -2.82 4.49 -1.82
CA VAL A 28 -4.18 4.64 -2.31
C VAL A 28 -4.23 4.12 -3.75
N PRO A 29 -5.41 3.75 -4.26
CA PRO A 29 -5.50 3.13 -5.59
C PRO A 29 -5.41 4.19 -6.70
N VAL A 30 -4.22 4.67 -6.97
CA VAL A 30 -3.96 5.61 -8.07
C VAL A 30 -2.95 5.00 -9.03
N ASP A 31 -3.12 5.28 -10.30
CA ASP A 31 -2.16 4.90 -11.32
C ASP A 31 -0.98 5.86 -11.22
N LEU A 32 0.23 5.32 -11.00
CA LEU A 32 1.41 6.15 -10.78
C LEU A 32 1.85 6.90 -12.04
N LYS A 33 1.49 6.43 -13.21
CA LYS A 33 1.87 7.08 -14.47
C LYS A 33 1.00 8.28 -14.77
N THR A 34 -0.30 8.21 -14.44
CA THR A 34 -1.26 9.27 -14.77
C THR A 34 -1.66 10.09 -13.56
N GLY A 35 -1.52 9.55 -12.35
CA GLY A 35 -2.02 10.16 -11.13
C GLY A 35 -3.53 10.01 -10.96
N ASN A 36 -4.18 9.26 -11.83
CA ASN A 36 -5.63 9.11 -11.80
C ASN A 36 -6.06 8.02 -10.82
N PHE A 37 -7.18 8.28 -10.15
CA PHE A 37 -7.81 7.29 -9.29
C PHE A 37 -8.26 6.08 -10.11
N VAL A 38 -7.96 4.88 -9.61
CA VAL A 38 -8.40 3.61 -10.20
C VAL A 38 -9.58 3.12 -9.36
N GLY A 39 -10.78 3.25 -9.90
CA GLY A 39 -12.00 2.82 -9.24
C GLY A 39 -12.29 1.34 -9.46
N GLY A 40 -13.55 0.98 -9.34
CA GLY A 40 -14.01 -0.38 -9.57
C GLY A 40 -14.04 -1.22 -8.29
N SER A 41 -13.86 -2.52 -8.46
CA SER A 41 -13.95 -3.47 -7.36
C SER A 41 -12.82 -3.32 -6.35
N VAL A 42 -13.01 -3.86 -5.15
CA VAL A 42 -11.94 -3.89 -4.15
C VAL A 42 -10.73 -4.68 -4.66
N GLU A 43 -10.95 -5.72 -5.46
CA GLU A 43 -9.85 -6.48 -6.06
C GLU A 43 -9.00 -5.60 -6.96
N THR A 44 -9.63 -4.83 -7.85
CA THR A 44 -8.92 -3.91 -8.75
C THR A 44 -8.14 -2.87 -7.97
N GLN A 45 -8.78 -2.27 -6.95
CA GLN A 45 -8.15 -1.23 -6.14
C GLN A 45 -7.00 -1.78 -5.30
N THR A 46 -7.18 -2.96 -4.70
CA THR A 46 -6.12 -3.61 -3.90
C THR A 46 -4.93 -3.96 -4.78
N ARG A 47 -5.18 -4.45 -6.00
CA ARG A 47 -4.10 -4.79 -6.92
C ARG A 47 -3.28 -3.56 -7.29
N GLN A 48 -3.94 -2.44 -7.52
CA GLN A 48 -3.24 -1.19 -7.80
C GLN A 48 -2.39 -0.75 -6.60
N ILE A 49 -2.95 -0.82 -5.40
CA ILE A 49 -2.25 -0.44 -4.17
C ILE A 49 -0.98 -1.29 -3.99
N LEU A 50 -1.11 -2.60 -4.13
CA LEU A 50 0.04 -3.49 -3.89
C LEU A 50 1.08 -3.39 -5.00
N ALA A 51 0.67 -3.14 -6.24
CA ALA A 51 1.62 -2.87 -7.32
C ALA A 51 2.38 -1.57 -7.06
N ASN A 52 1.70 -0.54 -6.56
CA ASN A 52 2.35 0.72 -6.19
C ASN A 52 3.34 0.50 -5.05
N LEU A 53 2.96 -0.29 -4.05
CA LEU A 53 3.83 -0.62 -2.92
C LEU A 53 5.10 -1.32 -3.41
N GLU A 54 4.96 -2.30 -4.32
CA GLU A 54 6.13 -2.95 -4.92
C GLU A 54 7.06 -1.96 -5.60
N ALA A 55 6.48 -1.03 -6.37
CA ALA A 55 7.27 -0.03 -7.08
C ALA A 55 8.02 0.88 -6.11
N PHE A 56 7.37 1.30 -5.02
CA PHE A 56 8.01 2.15 -4.01
C PHE A 56 9.12 1.40 -3.28
N LEU A 57 8.89 0.14 -2.93
CA LEU A 57 9.92 -0.69 -2.28
C LEU A 57 11.12 -0.87 -3.21
N LYS A 58 10.88 -1.12 -4.49
CA LYS A 58 11.95 -1.27 -5.48
C LYS A 58 12.78 0.00 -5.60
N GLU A 59 12.13 1.15 -5.64
CA GLU A 59 12.83 2.45 -5.65
C GLU A 59 13.69 2.62 -4.40
N ALA A 60 13.23 2.11 -3.26
CA ALA A 60 13.93 2.19 -1.98
C ALA A 60 15.00 1.10 -1.82
N GLY A 61 15.13 0.19 -2.76
CA GLY A 61 16.14 -0.88 -2.72
C GLY A 61 15.66 -2.15 -2.04
N GLY A 62 14.36 -2.35 -1.88
CA GLY A 62 13.78 -3.52 -1.25
C GLY A 62 12.71 -4.20 -2.10
N ASP A 63 11.97 -5.09 -1.48
CA ASP A 63 10.85 -5.78 -2.13
C ASP A 63 9.80 -6.18 -1.08
N LEU A 64 8.75 -6.89 -1.51
CA LEU A 64 7.65 -7.26 -0.60
C LEU A 64 8.10 -8.13 0.58
N SER A 65 9.21 -8.87 0.45
CA SER A 65 9.71 -9.70 1.54
C SER A 65 10.27 -8.87 2.70
N ASP A 66 10.51 -7.58 2.47
CA ASP A 66 10.99 -6.66 3.52
C ASP A 66 9.84 -6.07 4.34
N VAL A 67 8.60 -6.26 3.92
CA VAL A 67 7.44 -5.71 4.63
C VAL A 67 7.29 -6.41 5.97
N VAL A 68 7.24 -5.63 7.05
CA VAL A 68 7.08 -6.17 8.40
C VAL A 68 5.66 -6.00 8.93
N GLN A 69 4.96 -4.96 8.48
CA GLN A 69 3.59 -4.71 8.89
C GLN A 69 2.83 -3.98 7.79
N ILE A 70 1.58 -4.37 7.60
CA ILE A 70 0.67 -3.69 6.68
C ILE A 70 -0.72 -3.62 7.31
N THR A 71 -1.36 -2.47 7.21
CA THR A 71 -2.71 -2.27 7.71
C THR A 71 -3.61 -1.90 6.53
N PHE A 72 -4.71 -2.64 6.40
CA PHE A 72 -5.75 -2.36 5.40
C PHE A 72 -6.90 -1.64 6.06
N PHE A 73 -7.31 -0.52 5.47
CA PHE A 73 -8.49 0.24 5.88
C PHE A 73 -9.53 0.08 4.77
N LEU A 74 -10.68 -0.48 5.13
CA LEU A 74 -11.80 -0.72 4.22
C LEU A 74 -13.02 0.08 4.68
N ILE A 75 -13.97 0.31 3.79
CA ILE A 75 -15.24 0.95 4.14
C ILE A 75 -16.39 -0.06 4.26
N ASP A 76 -16.15 -1.32 3.91
CA ASP A 76 -17.18 -2.36 3.94
C ASP A 76 -16.53 -3.72 4.23
N ALA A 77 -17.00 -4.38 5.27
CA ALA A 77 -16.49 -5.70 5.65
C ALA A 77 -16.71 -6.75 4.54
N LYS A 78 -17.67 -6.54 3.66
CA LYS A 78 -17.92 -7.45 2.52
C LYS A 78 -16.77 -7.47 1.53
N ASP A 79 -15.89 -6.47 1.57
CA ASP A 79 -14.73 -6.40 0.67
C ASP A 79 -13.55 -7.25 1.14
N VAL A 80 -13.60 -7.77 2.38
CA VAL A 80 -12.46 -8.53 2.93
C VAL A 80 -12.10 -9.75 2.06
N PRO A 81 -13.05 -10.60 1.62
CA PRO A 81 -12.66 -11.75 0.79
C PRO A 81 -11.97 -11.34 -0.53
N GLY A 82 -12.47 -10.31 -1.20
CA GLY A 82 -11.85 -9.83 -2.44
C GLY A 82 -10.46 -9.25 -2.21
N MET A 83 -10.30 -8.48 -1.14
CA MET A 83 -9.00 -7.96 -0.74
C MET A 83 -8.02 -9.10 -0.44
N ASN A 84 -8.46 -10.10 0.33
CA ASN A 84 -7.62 -11.25 0.68
C ASN A 84 -7.16 -12.02 -0.56
N LYS A 85 -8.05 -12.17 -1.54
CA LYS A 85 -7.70 -12.87 -2.79
C LYS A 85 -6.50 -12.20 -3.46
N VAL A 86 -6.52 -10.89 -3.58
CA VAL A 86 -5.41 -10.13 -4.19
C VAL A 86 -4.19 -10.13 -3.30
N TYR A 87 -4.38 -9.94 -1.99
CA TYR A 87 -3.29 -9.97 -1.02
C TYR A 87 -2.48 -11.28 -1.17
N ASN A 88 -3.18 -12.41 -1.30
CA ASN A 88 -2.53 -13.71 -1.45
C ASN A 88 -1.75 -13.84 -2.76
N GLU A 89 -2.10 -13.08 -3.78
CA GLU A 89 -1.33 -13.07 -5.05
C GLU A 89 0.02 -12.40 -4.88
N PHE A 90 0.14 -11.44 -3.95
CA PHE A 90 1.37 -10.67 -3.74
C PHE A 90 2.24 -11.23 -2.62
N PHE A 91 1.62 -11.67 -1.52
CA PHE A 91 2.34 -12.18 -0.34
C PHE A 91 2.22 -13.70 -0.30
N LYS A 92 3.09 -14.38 -1.05
CA LYS A 92 3.02 -15.83 -1.29
C LYS A 92 3.86 -16.64 -0.34
N ASP A 93 4.93 -16.06 0.21
CA ASP A 93 5.96 -16.81 0.92
C ASP A 93 6.07 -16.39 2.38
N GLU A 94 6.24 -17.40 3.25
CA GLU A 94 6.53 -17.13 4.67
C GLU A 94 7.97 -16.62 4.84
N PRO A 95 8.23 -15.83 5.88
CA PRO A 95 7.27 -15.36 6.88
C PRO A 95 6.40 -14.23 6.31
N TYR A 96 5.10 -14.29 6.62
CA TYR A 96 4.18 -13.24 6.21
C TYR A 96 4.32 -12.01 7.12
N PRO A 97 4.04 -10.80 6.62
CA PRO A 97 4.04 -9.63 7.51
C PRO A 97 2.90 -9.71 8.51
N SER A 98 3.06 -8.98 9.61
CA SER A 98 1.94 -8.74 10.51
C SER A 98 0.92 -7.87 9.78
N ARG A 99 -0.37 -8.22 9.86
CA ARG A 99 -1.41 -7.48 9.17
C ARG A 99 -2.58 -7.19 10.09
N ALA A 100 -3.09 -5.95 10.01
CA ALA A 100 -4.38 -5.59 10.58
C ALA A 100 -5.33 -5.23 9.44
N THR A 101 -6.61 -5.54 9.61
CA THR A 101 -7.64 -5.20 8.64
C THR A 101 -8.79 -4.54 9.41
N LEU A 102 -9.08 -3.30 9.08
CA LEU A 102 -10.08 -2.50 9.78
C LEU A 102 -11.11 -1.98 8.80
N VAL A 103 -12.36 -1.89 9.28
CA VAL A 103 -13.42 -1.20 8.56
C VAL A 103 -13.60 0.16 9.22
N VAL A 104 -13.51 1.21 8.42
CA VAL A 104 -13.67 2.59 8.89
C VAL A 104 -14.94 3.17 8.30
N ARG A 105 -15.40 4.27 8.87
CA ARG A 105 -16.63 4.92 8.42
C ARG A 105 -16.52 5.43 7.00
N GLU A 106 -15.38 6.03 6.65
CA GLU A 106 -15.11 6.52 5.31
C GLU A 106 -13.62 6.72 5.12
N LEU A 107 -13.20 6.77 3.88
CA LEU A 107 -11.83 7.09 3.48
C LEU A 107 -11.82 8.47 2.85
N ILE A 108 -10.80 9.26 3.14
CA ILE A 108 -10.65 10.59 2.55
C ILE A 108 -9.98 10.43 1.20
N GLY A 109 -10.72 10.78 0.15
CA GLY A 109 -10.21 10.64 -1.22
C GLY A 109 -11.35 10.67 -2.22
N PRO A 110 -11.09 10.24 -3.46
CA PRO A 110 -12.12 10.22 -4.50
C PRO A 110 -13.30 9.33 -4.13
N MET A 111 -14.48 9.71 -4.64
CA MET A 111 -15.68 8.90 -4.48
C MET A 111 -15.43 7.52 -5.08
N GLY A 112 -15.84 6.48 -4.38
CA GLY A 112 -15.65 5.10 -4.83
C GLY A 112 -14.36 4.45 -4.35
N MET A 113 -13.52 5.16 -3.60
CA MET A 113 -12.34 4.54 -2.99
C MET A 113 -12.78 3.58 -1.88
N ARG A 114 -12.36 2.33 -1.99
CA ARG A 114 -12.79 1.25 -1.09
C ARG A 114 -11.71 0.77 -0.14
N VAL A 115 -10.46 1.11 -0.41
CA VAL A 115 -9.33 0.58 0.35
C VAL A 115 -8.17 1.55 0.35
N GLU A 116 -7.46 1.60 1.48
CA GLU A 116 -6.23 2.36 1.66
C GLU A 116 -5.33 1.54 2.60
N THR A 117 -4.02 1.65 2.45
CA THR A 117 -3.09 0.91 3.31
C THR A 117 -1.99 1.79 3.86
N THR A 118 -1.51 1.41 5.04
CA THR A 118 -0.20 1.88 5.54
C THR A 118 0.70 0.68 5.69
N THR A 119 1.98 0.86 5.37
CA THR A 119 2.96 -0.23 5.33
C THR A 119 4.26 0.21 5.98
N GLN A 120 4.87 -0.72 6.71
CA GLN A 120 6.19 -0.54 7.29
C GLN A 120 7.07 -1.68 6.80
N ALA A 121 8.31 -1.35 6.41
CA ALA A 121 9.27 -2.35 5.96
C ALA A 121 10.64 -2.06 6.57
N TYR A 122 11.44 -3.10 6.69
CA TYR A 122 12.82 -2.99 7.14
C TYR A 122 13.73 -3.39 5.99
N LEU A 123 14.42 -2.40 5.43
CA LEU A 123 15.28 -2.60 4.27
C LEU A 123 16.62 -3.21 4.69
N GLY A 124 17.25 -3.95 3.76
CA GLY A 124 18.56 -4.54 4.04
C GLY A 124 18.48 -5.85 4.79
N GLN A 125 17.33 -6.47 4.86
CA GLN A 125 17.20 -7.83 5.38
C GLN A 125 17.82 -8.81 4.39
N SER A 126 18.50 -9.80 4.85
CA SER A 126 19.09 -10.83 4.01
C SER A 126 18.39 -12.16 4.16
#